data_9dd7f62553ced6bcf023336167d274f5
#
_entry.id   9dd7f62553ced6bcf023336167d274f5
#
_cell.length_a   1.000
_cell.length_b   1.000
_cell.length_c   1.000
_cell.angle_alpha   90.00
_cell.angle_beta   90.00
_cell.angle_gamma   90.00
#
_symmetry.space_group_name_H-M   'P 1'
#
loop_
_entity.id
_entity.type
_entity.pdbx_description
1 polymer ?
#
loop_
_entity_poly.entity_id
_entity_poly.type
_entity_poly.pdbx_seq_one_letter_code
_entity_poly.pdbx_strand_id
1 'polypeptide(L)'
;LIADRARSKILLALASGRELSASVLADEAGISRSTASAHLRKLADGGLIAARNDGRNRHFRIAGPEVAGVLERLMELAPPEPITSLRGSTRAAQLRRARTCYDHLAGRLGVGIMHSMLQRGYLAGGDGLFAPEQAVDDHPAGHGRDLDYRVTDAGDAFLEQIGVRVPDSRRPLVRYCIDWTETRHHLAGRLGRGIRDRFLEAGWVKRSATHRALKVTPAGETILEREFGLVLQP
;
A
#
# COMPACT_ATOMS: atom_id res chain seq x y z
N LEU A 1 17.65 -15.16 -0.71
CA LEU A 1 17.70 -13.76 -1.11
C LEU A 1 17.27 -12.80 0.00
N ILE A 2 16.19 -13.07 0.75
CA ILE A 2 15.62 -12.16 1.76
C ILE A 2 16.23 -12.31 3.16
N ALA A 3 16.98 -13.37 3.45
CA ALA A 3 17.56 -13.65 4.77
C ALA A 3 18.74 -12.76 5.17
N ASP A 4 18.95 -11.65 4.51
CA ASP A 4 20.00 -10.68 4.79
C ASP A 4 19.36 -9.36 5.24
N ARG A 5 19.80 -8.81 6.36
CA ARG A 5 19.19 -7.63 6.98
C ARG A 5 19.18 -6.40 6.07
N ALA A 6 20.23 -6.19 5.29
CA ALA A 6 20.29 -5.04 4.38
C ALA A 6 19.33 -5.22 3.21
N ARG A 7 19.25 -6.43 2.62
CA ARG A 7 18.30 -6.72 1.54
C ARG A 7 16.85 -6.63 2.02
N SER A 8 16.54 -7.13 3.21
CA SER A 8 15.20 -6.98 3.80
C SER A 8 14.82 -5.51 3.96
N LYS A 9 15.72 -4.65 4.47
CA LYS A 9 15.47 -3.21 4.59
C LYS A 9 15.26 -2.54 3.24
N ILE A 10 16.05 -2.88 2.21
CA ILE A 10 15.86 -2.41 0.84
C ILE A 10 14.47 -2.78 0.31
N LEU A 11 14.06 -4.04 0.45
CA LEU A 11 12.75 -4.50 0.01
C LEU A 11 11.61 -3.79 0.75
N LEU A 12 11.73 -3.62 2.07
CA LEU A 12 10.74 -2.88 2.87
C LEU A 12 10.64 -1.40 2.46
N ALA A 13 11.75 -0.74 2.13
CA ALA A 13 11.74 0.62 1.61
C ALA A 13 10.99 0.72 0.27
N LEU A 14 11.14 -0.29 -0.58
CA LEU A 14 10.48 -0.38 -1.88
C LEU A 14 9.02 -0.89 -1.81
N ALA A 15 8.61 -1.55 -0.74
CA ALA A 15 7.26 -2.12 -0.59
C ALA A 15 6.13 -1.07 -0.61
N SER A 16 6.47 0.22 -0.56
CA SER A 16 5.53 1.33 -0.72
C SER A 16 5.12 1.62 -2.18
N GLY A 17 5.51 0.81 -3.13
CA GLY A 17 5.28 1.03 -4.56
C GLY A 17 6.07 2.23 -5.13
N ARG A 18 7.12 2.69 -4.44
CA ARG A 18 7.99 3.80 -4.85
C ARG A 18 9.13 3.30 -5.74
N GLU A 19 9.56 4.20 -6.61
CA GLU A 19 10.86 4.06 -7.27
C GLU A 19 11.90 4.88 -6.48
N LEU A 20 12.95 4.23 -5.99
CA LEU A 20 14.00 4.85 -5.19
C LEU A 20 15.36 4.65 -5.84
N SER A 21 16.22 5.66 -5.73
CA SER A 21 17.60 5.58 -6.22
C SER A 21 18.46 4.67 -5.34
N ALA A 22 19.57 4.16 -5.89
CA ALA A 22 20.52 3.33 -5.15
C ALA A 22 21.08 4.04 -3.90
N SER A 23 21.26 5.36 -3.95
CA SER A 23 21.77 6.15 -2.80
C SER A 23 20.74 6.17 -1.65
N VAL A 24 19.48 6.45 -1.96
CA VAL A 24 18.40 6.42 -0.94
C VAL A 24 18.27 5.02 -0.33
N LEU A 25 18.36 3.97 -1.15
CA LEU A 25 18.28 2.59 -0.67
C LEU A 25 19.49 2.19 0.19
N ALA A 26 20.68 2.71 -0.09
CA ALA A 26 21.85 2.53 0.75
C ALA A 26 21.65 3.18 2.13
N ASP A 27 21.15 4.42 2.16
CA ASP A 27 20.87 5.17 3.39
C ASP A 27 19.77 4.46 4.22
N GLU A 28 18.67 4.00 3.59
CA GLU A 28 17.60 3.24 4.25
C GLU A 28 18.08 1.92 4.86
N ALA A 29 18.99 1.24 4.18
CA ALA A 29 19.58 -0.01 4.67
C ALA A 29 20.69 0.22 5.71
N GLY A 30 21.25 1.42 5.80
CA GLY A 30 22.37 1.77 6.66
C GLY A 30 23.69 1.11 6.20
N ILE A 31 23.94 1.09 4.89
CA ILE A 31 25.12 0.48 4.27
C ILE A 31 25.79 1.42 3.25
N SER A 32 27.01 1.10 2.86
CA SER A 32 27.70 1.86 1.82
C SER A 32 27.04 1.71 0.45
N ARG A 33 27.22 2.70 -0.44
CA ARG A 33 26.71 2.66 -1.82
C ARG A 33 27.24 1.48 -2.63
N SER A 34 28.49 1.08 -2.43
CA SER A 34 29.10 -0.08 -3.08
C SER A 34 28.44 -1.39 -2.62
N THR A 35 28.21 -1.55 -1.33
CA THR A 35 27.50 -2.69 -0.74
C THR A 35 26.06 -2.73 -1.23
N ALA A 36 25.37 -1.59 -1.25
CA ALA A 36 24.00 -1.49 -1.79
C ALA A 36 23.91 -1.93 -3.25
N SER A 37 24.89 -1.54 -4.09
CA SER A 37 24.93 -1.96 -5.50
C SER A 37 25.01 -3.46 -5.67
N ALA A 38 25.78 -4.16 -4.82
CA ALA A 38 25.87 -5.61 -4.83
C ALA A 38 24.55 -6.28 -4.40
N HIS A 39 23.90 -5.74 -3.36
CA HIS A 39 22.59 -6.24 -2.90
C HIS A 39 21.50 -5.97 -3.93
N LEU A 40 21.46 -4.79 -4.55
CA LEU A 40 20.49 -4.45 -5.58
C LEU A 40 20.61 -5.34 -6.82
N ARG A 41 21.85 -5.68 -7.22
CA ARG A 41 22.08 -6.64 -8.29
C ARG A 41 21.48 -8.00 -7.93
N LYS A 42 21.84 -8.57 -6.78
CA LYS A 42 21.30 -9.86 -6.33
C LYS A 42 19.78 -9.89 -6.25
N LEU A 43 19.16 -8.80 -5.80
CA LEU A 43 17.69 -8.70 -5.73
C LEU A 43 17.06 -8.61 -7.11
N ALA A 44 17.69 -7.89 -8.05
CA ALA A 44 17.24 -7.78 -9.43
C ALA A 44 17.40 -9.11 -10.18
N ASP A 45 18.56 -9.76 -10.06
CA ASP A 45 18.85 -11.08 -10.66
C ASP A 45 17.88 -12.15 -10.13
N GLY A 46 17.44 -12.01 -8.87
CA GLY A 46 16.43 -12.87 -8.24
C GLY A 46 14.99 -12.49 -8.54
N GLY A 47 14.73 -11.50 -9.41
CA GLY A 47 13.39 -11.09 -9.82
C GLY A 47 12.56 -10.39 -8.73
N LEU A 48 13.16 -9.97 -7.61
CA LEU A 48 12.43 -9.31 -6.53
C LEU A 48 12.27 -7.80 -6.74
N ILE A 49 13.18 -7.19 -7.48
CA ILE A 49 13.12 -5.77 -7.83
C ILE A 49 13.36 -5.58 -9.33
N ALA A 50 12.76 -4.54 -9.89
CA ALA A 50 13.04 -4.07 -11.24
C ALA A 50 13.80 -2.76 -11.19
N ALA A 51 14.73 -2.58 -12.14
CA ALA A 51 15.50 -1.36 -12.28
C ALA A 51 15.03 -0.56 -13.50
N ARG A 52 14.98 0.76 -13.38
CA ARG A 52 14.74 1.70 -14.47
C ARG A 52 15.88 2.72 -14.50
N ASN A 53 16.44 2.93 -15.66
CA ASN A 53 17.43 3.98 -15.87
C ASN A 53 16.70 5.31 -16.15
N ASP A 54 17.14 6.37 -15.49
CA ASP A 54 16.66 7.72 -15.68
C ASP A 54 17.85 8.66 -15.82
N GLY A 55 18.31 8.82 -17.04
CA GLY A 55 19.56 9.51 -17.35
C GLY A 55 20.75 8.85 -16.65
N ARG A 56 21.44 9.61 -15.78
CA ARG A 56 22.59 9.12 -15.00
C ARG A 56 22.19 8.34 -13.72
N ASN A 57 20.91 8.34 -13.38
CA ASN A 57 20.40 7.71 -12.16
C ASN A 57 19.70 6.39 -12.47
N ARG A 58 19.93 5.41 -11.59
CA ARG A 58 19.23 4.13 -11.64
C ARG A 58 18.25 4.08 -10.47
N HIS A 59 16.97 3.91 -10.79
CA HIS A 59 15.90 3.77 -9.83
C HIS A 59 15.44 2.31 -9.77
N PHE A 60 15.00 1.89 -8.61
CA PHE A 60 14.56 0.54 -8.33
C PHE A 60 13.15 0.56 -7.75
N ARG A 61 12.37 -0.46 -8.07
CA ARG A 61 11.03 -0.70 -7.53
C ARG A 61 10.83 -2.19 -7.28
N ILE A 62 9.84 -2.56 -6.50
CA ILE A 62 9.39 -3.95 -6.42
C ILE A 62 8.98 -4.44 -7.80
N ALA A 63 9.34 -5.69 -8.15
CA ALA A 63 9.15 -6.23 -9.49
C ALA A 63 7.67 -6.37 -9.86
N GLY A 64 6.80 -6.70 -8.89
CA GLY A 64 5.37 -6.85 -9.13
C GLY A 64 4.56 -7.00 -7.85
N PRO A 65 3.22 -7.05 -7.99
CA PRO A 65 2.31 -7.21 -6.86
C PRO A 65 2.49 -8.53 -6.10
N GLU A 66 2.91 -9.59 -6.78
CA GLU A 66 3.17 -10.89 -6.18
C GLU A 66 4.32 -10.82 -5.17
N VAL A 67 5.41 -10.14 -5.53
CA VAL A 67 6.54 -9.90 -4.61
C VAL A 67 6.12 -9.04 -3.43
N ALA A 68 5.32 -8.00 -3.69
CA ALA A 68 4.77 -7.15 -2.62
C ALA A 68 3.91 -7.96 -1.66
N GLY A 69 3.05 -8.85 -2.16
CA GLY A 69 2.22 -9.75 -1.34
C GLY A 69 3.06 -10.69 -0.46
N VAL A 70 4.14 -11.27 -1.00
CA VAL A 70 5.06 -12.10 -0.20
C VAL A 70 5.70 -11.29 0.92
N LEU A 71 6.13 -10.06 0.66
CA LEU A 71 6.73 -9.19 1.68
C LEU A 71 5.72 -8.81 2.77
N GLU A 72 4.47 -8.53 2.41
CA GLU A 72 3.39 -8.27 3.38
C GLU A 72 3.15 -9.48 4.29
N ARG A 73 3.08 -10.68 3.71
CA ARG A 73 2.93 -11.95 4.47
C ARG A 73 4.10 -12.20 5.43
N LEU A 74 5.32 -11.95 5.00
CA LEU A 74 6.48 -12.09 5.87
C LEU A 74 6.47 -11.07 7.01
N MET A 75 5.96 -9.86 6.79
CA MET A 75 5.81 -8.86 7.85
C MET A 75 4.73 -9.23 8.88
N GLU A 76 3.69 -9.93 8.46
CA GLU A 76 2.67 -10.45 9.37
C GLU A 76 3.21 -11.55 10.27
N LEU A 77 4.02 -12.47 9.71
CA LEU A 77 4.63 -13.58 10.45
C LEU A 77 5.79 -13.14 11.34
N ALA A 78 6.36 -11.96 11.08
CA ALA A 78 7.45 -11.45 11.89
C ALA A 78 6.95 -11.10 13.31
N PRO A 79 7.64 -11.55 14.35
CA PRO A 79 7.29 -11.15 15.70
C PRO A 79 7.34 -9.61 15.80
N PRO A 80 6.38 -9.00 16.51
CA PRO A 80 6.40 -7.55 16.71
C PRO A 80 7.71 -7.15 17.41
N GLU A 81 8.51 -6.33 16.73
CA GLU A 81 9.69 -5.76 17.40
C GLU A 81 9.22 -4.88 18.55
N PRO A 82 9.82 -5.02 19.75
CA PRO A 82 9.51 -4.12 20.86
C PRO A 82 9.74 -2.68 20.43
N ILE A 83 8.73 -1.83 20.61
CA ILE A 83 8.86 -0.41 20.33
C ILE A 83 9.71 0.20 21.43
N THR A 84 11.01 0.28 21.18
CA THR A 84 12.02 0.76 22.16
C THR A 84 12.25 2.26 22.09
N SER A 85 11.56 2.98 21.19
CA SER A 85 11.73 4.42 21.02
C SER A 85 10.43 5.13 20.67
N LEU A 86 10.31 6.40 21.07
CA LEU A 86 9.20 7.29 20.69
C LEU A 86 9.04 7.40 19.15
N ARG A 87 10.16 7.42 18.41
CA ARG A 87 10.13 7.43 16.93
C ARG A 87 9.54 6.14 16.37
N GLY A 88 9.84 4.99 16.96
CA GLY A 88 9.26 3.70 16.57
C GLY A 88 7.76 3.66 16.82
N SER A 89 7.29 4.16 17.97
CA SER A 89 5.87 4.29 18.31
C SER A 89 5.12 5.19 17.31
N THR A 90 5.67 6.38 17.05
CA THR A 90 5.07 7.32 16.08
C THR A 90 4.99 6.72 14.68
N ARG A 91 6.06 6.05 14.24
CA ARG A 91 6.07 5.38 12.92
C ARG A 91 5.02 4.26 12.84
N ALA A 92 4.88 3.44 13.86
CA ALA A 92 3.87 2.39 13.92
C ALA A 92 2.45 2.96 13.87
N ALA A 93 2.17 4.02 14.63
CA ALA A 93 0.89 4.72 14.61
C ALA A 93 0.59 5.31 13.22
N GLN A 94 1.56 5.97 12.59
CA GLN A 94 1.42 6.51 11.24
C GLN A 94 1.11 5.41 10.20
N LEU A 95 1.80 4.26 10.26
CA LEU A 95 1.55 3.14 9.37
C LEU A 95 0.16 2.53 9.56
N ARG A 96 -0.33 2.47 10.80
CA ARG A 96 -1.71 2.03 11.09
C ARG A 96 -2.74 3.04 10.58
N ARG A 97 -2.49 4.32 10.78
CA ARG A 97 -3.43 5.37 10.37
C ARG A 97 -3.61 5.43 8.85
N ALA A 98 -2.52 5.54 8.11
CA ALA A 98 -2.54 5.61 6.64
C ALA A 98 -1.19 5.17 6.04
N ARG A 99 -1.25 4.27 5.09
CA ARG A 99 -0.07 3.79 4.34
C ARG A 99 -0.43 3.40 2.92
N THR A 100 0.57 3.11 2.13
CA THR A 100 0.38 2.36 0.89
C THR A 100 0.64 0.88 1.12
N CYS A 101 -0.21 0.03 0.54
CA CYS A 101 0.02 -1.38 0.31
C CYS A 101 0.34 -1.53 -1.18
N TYR A 102 1.63 -1.64 -1.52
CA TYR A 102 2.15 -1.59 -2.88
C TYR A 102 1.67 -0.33 -3.64
N ASP A 103 0.58 -0.39 -4.43
CA ASP A 103 0.11 0.69 -5.28
C ASP A 103 -1.31 1.20 -4.94
N HIS A 104 -1.82 0.93 -3.77
CA HIS A 104 -3.13 1.38 -3.29
C HIS A 104 -3.10 1.80 -1.82
N LEU A 105 -4.20 2.38 -1.32
CA LEU A 105 -4.31 2.87 0.05
C LEU A 105 -4.63 1.74 1.02
N ALA A 106 -4.04 1.78 2.22
CA ALA A 106 -4.18 0.78 3.27
C ALA A 106 -4.15 1.42 4.66
N GLY A 107 -4.24 0.58 5.70
CA GLY A 107 -4.45 1.01 7.08
C GLY A 107 -5.87 1.54 7.27
N ARG A 108 -6.11 2.25 8.36
CA ARG A 108 -7.44 2.82 8.67
C ARG A 108 -7.99 3.67 7.53
N LEU A 109 -7.13 4.39 6.81
CA LEU A 109 -7.53 5.18 5.63
C LEU A 109 -8.09 4.27 4.52
N GLY A 110 -7.34 3.26 4.09
CA GLY A 110 -7.75 2.38 3.00
C GLY A 110 -8.99 1.54 3.33
N VAL A 111 -9.01 0.97 4.54
CA VAL A 111 -10.16 0.21 5.08
C VAL A 111 -11.39 1.11 5.21
N GLY A 112 -11.24 2.32 5.76
CA GLY A 112 -12.33 3.27 5.94
C GLY A 112 -12.94 3.72 4.61
N ILE A 113 -12.12 3.99 3.59
CA ILE A 113 -12.60 4.33 2.24
C ILE A 113 -13.43 3.18 1.66
N MET A 114 -12.93 1.94 1.69
CA MET A 114 -13.66 0.79 1.17
C MET A 114 -14.97 0.57 1.93
N HIS A 115 -14.94 0.63 3.26
CA HIS A 115 -16.12 0.49 4.09
C HIS A 115 -17.18 1.56 3.77
N SER A 116 -16.77 2.82 3.65
CA SER A 116 -17.67 3.92 3.26
C SER A 116 -18.30 3.68 1.89
N MET A 117 -17.52 3.24 0.90
CA MET A 117 -18.05 2.95 -0.44
C MET A 117 -19.05 1.80 -0.42
N LEU A 118 -18.85 0.78 0.40
CA LEU A 118 -19.81 -0.32 0.59
C LEU A 118 -21.09 0.18 1.28
N GLN A 119 -20.98 0.95 2.35
CA GLN A 119 -22.12 1.48 3.09
C GLN A 119 -22.99 2.44 2.25
N ARG A 120 -22.38 3.14 1.32
CA ARG A 120 -23.07 4.07 0.40
C ARG A 120 -23.57 3.39 -0.87
N GLY A 121 -23.36 2.09 -1.02
CA GLY A 121 -23.75 1.34 -2.21
C GLY A 121 -22.93 1.66 -3.46
N TYR A 122 -21.76 2.26 -3.33
CA TYR A 122 -20.82 2.51 -4.45
C TYR A 122 -20.04 1.26 -4.85
N LEU A 123 -19.94 0.31 -3.92
CA LEU A 123 -19.43 -1.04 -4.14
C LEU A 123 -20.45 -2.06 -3.70
N ALA A 124 -20.47 -3.21 -4.38
CA ALA A 124 -21.26 -4.39 -4.01
C ALA A 124 -20.37 -5.63 -4.07
N GLY A 125 -20.76 -6.71 -3.37
CA GLY A 125 -20.09 -8.01 -3.43
C GLY A 125 -19.63 -8.55 -2.07
N GLY A 126 -19.72 -7.77 -0.99
CA GLY A 126 -19.37 -8.18 0.37
C GLY A 126 -19.53 -7.05 1.36
N ASP A 127 -19.18 -7.26 2.62
CA ASP A 127 -19.31 -6.31 3.73
C ASP A 127 -17.98 -5.62 4.12
N GLY A 128 -16.87 -6.02 3.50
CA GLY A 128 -15.55 -5.50 3.82
C GLY A 128 -14.90 -6.09 5.07
N LEU A 129 -15.48 -7.14 5.63
CA LEU A 129 -14.95 -7.85 6.80
C LEU A 129 -14.13 -9.07 6.36
N PHE A 130 -13.11 -9.38 7.13
CA PHE A 130 -12.39 -10.64 7.01
C PHE A 130 -12.82 -11.56 8.15
N ALA A 131 -13.38 -12.71 7.80
CA ALA A 131 -13.80 -13.75 8.72
C ALA A 131 -12.90 -14.99 8.54
N PRO A 132 -11.87 -15.18 9.38
CA PRO A 132 -10.89 -16.27 9.23
C PRO A 132 -11.54 -17.67 9.16
N GLU A 133 -12.65 -17.86 9.89
CA GLU A 133 -13.39 -19.13 9.95
C GLU A 133 -14.16 -19.45 8.67
N GLN A 134 -14.38 -18.47 7.80
CA GLN A 134 -15.10 -18.60 6.53
C GLN A 134 -14.16 -18.48 5.32
N ALA A 135 -12.93 -18.07 5.56
CA ALA A 135 -11.94 -17.85 4.51
C ALA A 135 -11.46 -19.19 3.91
N VAL A 136 -11.49 -19.29 2.60
CA VAL A 136 -11.00 -20.45 1.82
C VAL A 136 -9.59 -20.15 1.30
N ASP A 137 -9.46 -19.07 0.52
CA ASP A 137 -8.21 -18.63 -0.10
C ASP A 137 -7.70 -17.29 0.46
N ASP A 138 -8.54 -16.60 1.24
CA ASP A 138 -8.20 -15.31 1.84
C ASP A 138 -7.31 -15.50 3.07
N HIS A 139 -6.24 -14.70 3.10
CA HIS A 139 -5.29 -14.68 4.22
C HIS A 139 -4.96 -13.23 4.58
N PRO A 140 -4.73 -12.92 5.86
CA PRO A 140 -4.22 -11.60 6.27
C PRO A 140 -2.99 -11.19 5.47
N ALA A 141 -2.84 -9.89 5.19
CA ALA A 141 -1.81 -9.32 4.33
C ALA A 141 -1.73 -9.89 2.90
N GLY A 142 -2.73 -10.67 2.48
CA GLY A 142 -2.85 -11.27 1.15
C GLY A 142 -3.79 -10.49 0.23
N HIS A 143 -3.72 -10.80 -1.07
CA HIS A 143 -4.76 -10.43 -2.01
C HIS A 143 -5.97 -11.33 -1.80
N GLY A 144 -7.13 -10.74 -1.62
CA GLY A 144 -8.37 -11.47 -1.48
C GLY A 144 -8.82 -12.17 -2.77
N ARG A 145 -9.43 -13.33 -2.61
CA ARG A 145 -9.92 -14.21 -3.68
C ARG A 145 -11.32 -14.75 -3.44
N ASP A 146 -11.78 -14.76 -2.19
CA ASP A 146 -13.03 -15.38 -1.79
C ASP A 146 -14.27 -14.57 -2.16
N LEU A 147 -14.10 -13.24 -2.36
CA LEU A 147 -15.20 -12.33 -2.70
C LEU A 147 -14.95 -11.60 -4.02
N ASP A 148 -16.03 -11.33 -4.74
CA ASP A 148 -16.00 -10.57 -5.98
C ASP A 148 -16.70 -9.22 -5.80
N TYR A 149 -15.89 -8.18 -5.58
CA TYR A 149 -16.39 -6.82 -5.45
C TYR A 149 -16.51 -6.15 -6.81
N ARG A 150 -17.59 -5.38 -7.00
CA ARG A 150 -17.84 -4.61 -8.22
C ARG A 150 -18.24 -3.18 -7.89
N VAL A 151 -17.90 -2.27 -8.79
CA VAL A 151 -18.41 -0.89 -8.76
C VAL A 151 -19.85 -0.89 -9.25
N THR A 152 -20.72 -0.10 -8.62
CA THR A 152 -22.10 0.13 -9.05
C THR A 152 -22.17 1.38 -9.93
N ASP A 153 -23.29 1.61 -10.64
CA ASP A 153 -23.50 2.84 -11.42
C ASP A 153 -23.37 4.08 -10.54
N ALA A 154 -23.89 4.04 -9.32
CA ALA A 154 -23.72 5.10 -8.33
C ALA A 154 -22.24 5.27 -7.90
N GLY A 155 -21.49 4.18 -7.86
CA GLY A 155 -20.06 4.19 -7.60
C GLY A 155 -19.26 4.83 -8.73
N ASP A 156 -19.60 4.51 -9.98
CA ASP A 156 -18.95 5.12 -11.16
C ASP A 156 -19.21 6.65 -11.19
N ALA A 157 -20.44 7.09 -10.98
CA ALA A 157 -20.78 8.51 -10.90
C ALA A 157 -20.02 9.21 -9.75
N PHE A 158 -19.92 8.58 -8.59
CA PHE A 158 -19.16 9.10 -7.46
C PHE A 158 -17.65 9.22 -7.74
N LEU A 159 -17.07 8.21 -8.37
CA LEU A 159 -15.64 8.21 -8.72
C LEU A 159 -15.32 9.31 -9.73
N GLU A 160 -16.20 9.55 -10.70
CA GLU A 160 -16.11 10.66 -11.65
C GLU A 160 -16.21 12.01 -10.93
N GLN A 161 -17.19 12.18 -10.03
CA GLN A 161 -17.40 13.39 -9.23
C GLN A 161 -16.14 13.78 -8.45
N ILE A 162 -15.47 12.83 -7.80
CA ILE A 162 -14.24 13.10 -7.05
C ILE A 162 -12.98 13.10 -7.92
N GLY A 163 -13.11 12.89 -9.23
CA GLY A 163 -12.05 12.96 -10.23
C GLY A 163 -11.09 11.78 -10.19
N VAL A 164 -11.55 10.58 -9.83
CA VAL A 164 -10.75 9.36 -9.89
C VAL A 164 -10.62 8.90 -11.34
N ARG A 165 -9.39 8.74 -11.80
CA ARG A 165 -9.08 8.15 -13.11
C ARG A 165 -8.57 6.73 -12.89
N VAL A 166 -9.29 5.76 -13.42
CA VAL A 166 -8.87 4.35 -13.37
C VAL A 166 -7.84 4.13 -14.47
N PRO A 167 -6.60 3.73 -14.13
CA PRO A 167 -5.57 3.52 -15.16
C PRO A 167 -5.93 2.33 -16.05
N ASP A 168 -5.65 2.45 -17.34
CA ASP A 168 -5.80 1.34 -18.26
C ASP A 168 -4.66 0.34 -18.08
N SER A 169 -4.99 -0.93 -17.86
CA SER A 169 -4.04 -2.04 -17.75
C SER A 169 -4.79 -3.38 -17.82
N ARG A 170 -4.04 -4.48 -17.96
CA ARG A 170 -4.59 -5.85 -17.96
C ARG A 170 -5.03 -6.33 -16.56
N ARG A 171 -4.79 -5.55 -15.50
CA ARG A 171 -5.19 -5.91 -14.13
C ARG A 171 -6.71 -5.81 -13.97
N PRO A 172 -7.33 -6.62 -13.11
CA PRO A 172 -8.74 -6.49 -12.77
C PRO A 172 -9.07 -5.08 -12.25
N LEU A 173 -10.30 -4.63 -12.54
CA LEU A 173 -10.79 -3.33 -12.09
C LEU A 173 -10.79 -3.25 -10.56
N VAL A 174 -11.52 -4.16 -9.93
CA VAL A 174 -11.59 -4.26 -8.47
C VAL A 174 -10.85 -5.52 -8.03
N ARG A 175 -10.03 -5.36 -7.03
CA ARG A 175 -9.44 -6.39 -6.17
C ARG A 175 -9.48 -5.85 -4.75
N TYR A 176 -9.27 -6.69 -3.78
CA TYR A 176 -9.11 -6.29 -2.40
C TYR A 176 -7.90 -7.02 -1.78
N CYS A 177 -7.43 -6.47 -0.69
CA CYS A 177 -6.46 -7.11 0.18
C CYS A 177 -7.01 -7.11 1.61
N ILE A 178 -6.57 -8.06 2.41
CA ILE A 178 -6.85 -8.09 3.83
C ILE A 178 -5.80 -7.26 4.55
N ASP A 179 -6.22 -6.20 5.21
CA ASP A 179 -5.32 -5.30 5.94
C ASP A 179 -4.78 -5.99 7.21
N TRP A 180 -3.46 -6.07 7.34
CA TRP A 180 -2.82 -6.76 8.46
C TRP A 180 -2.93 -6.00 9.81
N THR A 181 -3.27 -4.69 9.79
CA THR A 181 -3.45 -3.91 11.02
C THR A 181 -4.91 -3.81 11.46
N GLU A 182 -5.83 -3.85 10.51
CA GLU A 182 -7.25 -3.63 10.75
C GLU A 182 -8.06 -4.93 10.62
N THR A 183 -7.45 -5.99 10.05
CA THR A 183 -8.08 -7.31 9.79
C THR A 183 -9.41 -7.15 9.02
N ARG A 184 -9.40 -6.28 8.01
CA ARG A 184 -10.54 -5.91 7.16
C ARG A 184 -10.07 -5.69 5.73
N HIS A 185 -11.01 -5.64 4.80
CA HIS A 185 -10.69 -5.45 3.39
C HIS A 185 -10.37 -3.98 3.07
N HIS A 186 -9.44 -3.77 2.15
CA HIS A 186 -9.20 -2.50 1.50
C HIS A 186 -9.02 -2.68 -0.01
N LEU A 187 -9.38 -1.64 -0.77
CA LEU A 187 -9.41 -1.67 -2.22
C LEU A 187 -8.03 -1.80 -2.83
N ALA A 188 -7.91 -2.71 -3.78
CA ALA A 188 -6.76 -2.95 -4.63
C ALA A 188 -7.19 -2.95 -6.12
N GLY A 189 -6.35 -3.51 -7.00
CA GLY A 189 -6.63 -3.51 -8.44
C GLY A 189 -6.44 -2.13 -9.08
N ARG A 190 -7.02 -1.93 -10.26
CA ARG A 190 -6.96 -0.65 -10.99
C ARG A 190 -7.69 0.46 -10.24
N LEU A 191 -8.82 0.15 -9.62
CA LEU A 191 -9.59 1.10 -8.83
C LEU A 191 -8.82 1.58 -7.61
N GLY A 192 -8.27 0.66 -6.80
CA GLY A 192 -7.47 1.03 -5.62
C GLY A 192 -6.28 1.91 -5.99
N ARG A 193 -5.64 1.63 -7.14
CA ARG A 193 -4.58 2.47 -7.68
C ARG A 193 -5.09 3.85 -8.10
N GLY A 194 -6.20 3.93 -8.83
CA GLY A 194 -6.78 5.19 -9.27
C GLY A 194 -7.15 6.11 -8.10
N ILE A 195 -7.77 5.54 -7.06
CA ILE A 195 -8.09 6.27 -5.83
C ILE A 195 -6.81 6.81 -5.16
N ARG A 196 -5.77 5.97 -4.99
CA ARG A 196 -4.50 6.42 -4.43
C ARG A 196 -3.88 7.55 -5.24
N ASP A 197 -3.85 7.42 -6.56
CA ASP A 197 -3.25 8.41 -7.45
C ASP A 197 -4.00 9.73 -7.33
N ARG A 198 -5.35 9.70 -7.32
CA ARG A 198 -6.18 10.89 -7.09
C ARG A 198 -5.87 11.57 -5.75
N PHE A 199 -5.76 10.78 -4.67
CA PHE A 199 -5.45 11.32 -3.34
C PHE A 199 -4.10 12.02 -3.28
N LEU A 200 -3.11 11.49 -3.99
CA LEU A 200 -1.77 12.09 -4.10
C LEU A 200 -1.77 13.33 -4.99
N GLU A 201 -2.40 13.28 -6.16
CA GLU A 201 -2.47 14.39 -7.12
C GLU A 201 -3.22 15.61 -6.55
N ALA A 202 -4.31 15.35 -5.84
CA ALA A 202 -5.08 16.41 -5.16
C ALA A 202 -4.41 16.94 -3.88
N GLY A 203 -3.30 16.34 -3.46
CA GLY A 203 -2.63 16.71 -2.23
C GLY A 203 -3.41 16.36 -0.96
N TRP A 204 -4.41 15.47 -1.02
CA TRP A 204 -5.17 15.01 0.14
C TRP A 204 -4.34 14.12 1.05
N VAL A 205 -3.37 13.43 0.47
CA VAL A 205 -2.32 12.73 1.21
C VAL A 205 -0.94 13.10 0.67
N LYS A 206 0.06 13.06 1.54
CA LYS A 206 1.47 13.25 1.18
C LYS A 206 2.28 12.03 1.58
N ARG A 207 3.23 11.66 0.72
CA ARG A 207 4.16 10.56 1.01
C ARG A 207 5.15 10.95 2.10
N SER A 208 5.47 10.02 2.98
CA SER A 208 6.66 10.15 3.82
C SER A 208 7.93 10.06 2.96
N ALA A 209 9.00 10.75 3.36
CA ALA A 209 10.29 10.67 2.68
C ALA A 209 10.93 9.29 2.83
N THR A 210 10.76 8.64 3.98
CA THR A 210 11.56 7.49 4.42
C THR A 210 10.77 6.17 4.55
N HIS A 211 9.43 6.19 4.55
CA HIS A 211 8.64 4.98 4.73
C HIS A 211 7.29 5.06 4.01
N ARG A 212 6.56 3.95 3.95
CA ARG A 212 5.29 3.84 3.23
C ARG A 212 4.07 4.50 3.91
N ALA A 213 4.22 5.09 5.09
CA ALA A 213 3.15 5.86 5.70
C ALA A 213 2.81 7.09 4.86
N LEU A 214 1.53 7.43 4.90
CA LEU A 214 0.98 8.62 4.27
C LEU A 214 0.55 9.61 5.37
N LYS A 215 0.82 10.88 5.15
CA LYS A 215 0.28 11.96 5.97
C LYS A 215 -1.00 12.45 5.31
N VAL A 216 -2.14 12.30 5.96
CA VAL A 216 -3.38 12.95 5.56
C VAL A 216 -3.24 14.45 5.83
N THR A 217 -3.58 15.27 4.85
CA THR A 217 -3.52 16.73 4.95
C THR A 217 -4.85 17.29 5.47
N PRO A 218 -4.93 18.54 5.94
CA PRO A 218 -6.21 19.16 6.30
C PRO A 218 -7.24 19.10 5.16
N ALA A 219 -6.82 19.33 3.90
CA ALA A 219 -7.69 19.15 2.74
C ALA A 219 -8.14 17.69 2.56
N GLY A 220 -7.25 16.73 2.89
CA GLY A 220 -7.60 15.32 2.91
C GLY A 220 -8.59 14.96 4.01
N GLU A 221 -8.47 15.53 5.19
CA GLU A 221 -9.45 15.32 6.27
C GLU A 221 -10.82 15.86 5.87
N THR A 222 -10.88 17.06 5.29
CA THR A 222 -12.12 17.66 4.79
C THR A 222 -12.81 16.78 3.72
N ILE A 223 -12.07 16.26 2.75
CA ILE A 223 -12.65 15.42 1.70
C ILE A 223 -13.10 14.07 2.24
N LEU A 224 -12.34 13.48 3.16
CA LEU A 224 -12.70 12.22 3.81
C LEU A 224 -14.00 12.35 4.59
N GLU A 225 -14.15 13.40 5.36
CA GLU A 225 -15.38 13.67 6.12
C GLU A 225 -16.57 13.92 5.19
N ARG A 226 -16.42 14.81 4.20
CA ARG A 226 -17.50 15.23 3.30
C ARG A 226 -17.96 14.11 2.37
N GLU A 227 -17.02 13.45 1.67
CA GLU A 227 -17.35 12.50 0.61
C GLU A 227 -17.47 11.06 1.12
N PHE A 228 -16.73 10.72 2.16
CA PHE A 228 -16.71 9.36 2.70
C PHE A 228 -17.33 9.25 4.10
N GLY A 229 -17.67 10.36 4.76
CA GLY A 229 -18.12 10.34 6.16
C GLY A 229 -17.07 9.74 7.12
N LEU A 230 -15.79 9.85 6.75
CA LEU A 230 -14.69 9.21 7.45
C LEU A 230 -13.86 10.22 8.24
N VAL A 231 -13.89 10.06 9.56
CA VAL A 231 -13.02 10.80 10.50
C VAL A 231 -11.91 9.85 10.97
N LEU A 232 -10.68 10.12 10.54
CA LEU A 232 -9.51 9.35 10.97
C LEU A 232 -9.02 9.88 12.30
N GLN A 233 -9.17 9.07 13.35
CA GLN A 233 -8.57 9.39 14.65
C GLN A 233 -7.04 9.49 14.56
N PRO A 234 -6.42 10.33 15.42
CA PRO A 234 -4.98 10.54 15.46
C PRO A 234 -4.16 9.27 15.59
#